data_177defbaf611d4c2f6126eec24e538f3
#
_entry.id   177defbaf611d4c2f6126eec24e538f3
#
_cell.length_a   1.000
_cell.length_b   1.000
_cell.length_c   1.000
_cell.angle_alpha   90.00
_cell.angle_beta   90.00
_cell.angle_gamma   90.00
#
_symmetry.space_group_name_H-M   'P 1'
#
loop_
_entity.id
_entity.type
_entity.pdbx_description
1 polymer ?
#
loop_
_entity_poly.entity_id
_entity_poly.type
_entity_poly.pdbx_seq_one_letter_code
_entity_poly.pdbx_strand_id
1 'polypeptide(L)'
;DDAAADVIADGLVAGGLPVLEVALRNPHGMAAIERIAARGDVLVGAGTVLDREQLRQALDVGAAFVVAPGLDEEIVEAALTAGVPVLPGVMTPSDIQRGIRLGLERLKLFPAGAAGGLALVNALAPVFPGVRFMPSGGVSTANLGEYLAHPAVFAASGSWIAAPARIAAGAEAVAEAAREAVAVRAKAGMGAGR
;
A
#
# COMPACT_ATOMS: atom_id res chain seq x y z
N ASP A 1 -6.76 9.30 15.73
CA ASP A 1 -7.99 10.06 15.96
C ASP A 1 -8.43 10.77 14.69
N ASP A 2 -9.59 11.35 14.66
CA ASP A 2 -10.21 12.00 13.50
C ASP A 2 -9.38 13.17 12.97
N ALA A 3 -8.78 13.96 13.85
CA ALA A 3 -7.93 15.08 13.47
C ALA A 3 -6.67 14.61 12.72
N ALA A 4 -6.08 13.50 13.13
CA ALA A 4 -4.94 12.91 12.43
C ALA A 4 -5.33 12.41 11.02
N ALA A 5 -6.53 11.84 10.86
CA ALA A 5 -7.03 11.40 9.55
C ALA A 5 -7.14 12.56 8.57
N ASP A 6 -7.70 13.69 9.01
CA ASP A 6 -7.81 14.91 8.19
C ASP A 6 -6.44 15.49 7.83
N VAL A 7 -5.54 15.62 8.80
CA VAL A 7 -4.17 16.11 8.57
C VAL A 7 -3.44 15.27 7.53
N ILE A 8 -3.58 13.93 7.59
CA ILE A 8 -2.97 13.02 6.61
C ILE A 8 -3.61 13.22 5.24
N ALA A 9 -4.94 13.22 5.16
CA ALA A 9 -5.65 13.34 3.88
C ALA A 9 -5.35 14.69 3.20
N ASP A 10 -5.42 15.80 3.94
CA ASP A 10 -5.10 17.13 3.42
C ASP A 10 -3.66 17.20 2.90
N GLY A 11 -2.72 16.67 3.68
CA GLY A 11 -1.31 16.64 3.30
C GLY A 11 -1.05 15.79 2.04
N LEU A 12 -1.67 14.62 1.93
CA LEU A 12 -1.54 13.76 0.75
C LEU A 12 -2.10 14.41 -0.50
N VAL A 13 -3.27 15.04 -0.43
CA VAL A 13 -3.88 15.77 -1.55
C VAL A 13 -2.99 16.94 -1.97
N ALA A 14 -2.57 17.78 -1.02
CA ALA A 14 -1.68 18.92 -1.29
C ALA A 14 -0.30 18.50 -1.81
N GLY A 15 0.16 17.32 -1.45
CA GLY A 15 1.41 16.72 -1.92
C GLY A 15 1.32 15.97 -3.25
N GLY A 16 0.12 15.86 -3.85
CA GLY A 16 -0.09 15.17 -5.13
C GLY A 16 -0.02 13.64 -5.05
N LEU A 17 -0.28 13.07 -3.87
CA LEU A 17 -0.29 11.63 -3.62
C LEU A 17 -1.62 11.21 -2.93
N PRO A 18 -2.80 11.37 -3.55
CA PRO A 18 -4.09 11.14 -2.92
C PRO A 18 -4.44 9.63 -2.80
N VAL A 19 -3.53 8.84 -2.23
CA VAL A 19 -3.72 7.40 -1.97
C VAL A 19 -3.23 7.08 -0.57
N LEU A 20 -4.07 6.40 0.23
CA LEU A 20 -3.77 6.05 1.61
C LEU A 20 -4.17 4.61 1.94
N GLU A 21 -3.25 3.82 2.50
CA GLU A 21 -3.53 2.56 3.17
C GLU A 21 -3.65 2.82 4.68
N VAL A 22 -4.85 2.63 5.24
CA VAL A 22 -5.09 2.71 6.69
C VAL A 22 -4.94 1.34 7.32
N ALA A 23 -3.91 1.14 8.14
CA ALA A 23 -3.67 -0.14 8.79
C ALA A 23 -4.64 -0.39 9.95
N LEU A 24 -5.36 -1.51 9.91
CA LEU A 24 -6.34 -1.94 10.92
C LEU A 24 -5.67 -2.56 12.16
N ARG A 25 -4.66 -1.88 12.72
CA ARG A 25 -3.91 -2.33 13.90
C ARG A 25 -4.40 -1.72 15.22
N ASN A 26 -5.40 -0.85 15.13
CA ASN A 26 -6.02 -0.19 16.27
C ASN A 26 -7.52 0.03 15.98
N PRO A 27 -8.33 0.27 17.02
CA PRO A 27 -9.80 0.39 16.89
C PRO A 27 -10.28 1.61 16.08
N HIS A 28 -9.41 2.60 15.81
CA HIS A 28 -9.78 3.80 15.06
C HIS A 28 -9.66 3.63 13.54
N GLY A 29 -9.11 2.51 13.06
CA GLY A 29 -8.82 2.31 11.63
C GLY A 29 -10.08 2.37 10.76
N MET A 30 -11.16 1.70 11.17
CA MET A 30 -12.42 1.69 10.40
C MET A 30 -13.05 3.10 10.31
N ALA A 31 -13.12 3.82 11.44
CA ALA A 31 -13.64 5.19 11.45
C ALA A 31 -12.79 6.15 10.60
N ALA A 32 -11.47 5.96 10.58
CA ALA A 32 -10.59 6.75 9.72
C ALA A 32 -10.83 6.45 8.22
N ILE A 33 -11.06 5.18 7.84
CA ILE A 33 -11.43 4.83 6.46
C ILE A 33 -12.75 5.50 6.06
N GLU A 34 -13.79 5.36 6.88
CA GLU A 34 -15.10 5.96 6.63
C GLU A 34 -15.01 7.47 6.43
N ARG A 35 -14.31 8.15 7.34
CA ARG A 35 -14.09 9.60 7.28
C ARG A 35 -13.36 10.03 5.99
N ILE A 36 -12.31 9.33 5.62
CA ILE A 36 -11.52 9.67 4.43
C ILE A 36 -12.26 9.29 3.16
N ALA A 37 -12.96 8.16 3.13
CA ALA A 37 -13.79 7.75 1.99
C ALA A 37 -14.90 8.77 1.69
N ALA A 38 -15.54 9.31 2.73
CA ALA A 38 -16.59 10.33 2.59
C ALA A 38 -16.09 11.64 1.96
N ARG A 39 -14.80 11.93 1.97
CA ARG A 39 -14.22 13.12 1.32
C ARG A 39 -14.23 13.02 -0.20
N GLY A 40 -14.00 11.84 -0.77
CA GLY A 40 -13.95 11.59 -2.21
C GLY A 40 -12.71 12.13 -2.94
N ASP A 41 -11.76 12.76 -2.23
CA ASP A 41 -10.52 13.33 -2.78
C ASP A 41 -9.28 12.46 -2.54
N VAL A 42 -9.40 11.39 -1.73
CA VAL A 42 -8.34 10.41 -1.45
C VAL A 42 -8.83 9.00 -1.72
N LEU A 43 -8.06 8.23 -2.47
CA LEU A 43 -8.29 6.80 -2.64
C LEU A 43 -7.83 6.08 -1.37
N VAL A 44 -8.77 5.75 -0.48
CA VAL A 44 -8.46 5.08 0.78
C VAL A 44 -8.67 3.58 0.69
N GLY A 45 -7.73 2.80 1.23
CA GLY A 45 -7.83 1.36 1.36
C GLY A 45 -7.56 0.87 2.77
N ALA A 46 -8.01 -0.34 3.06
CA ALA A 46 -7.76 -1.02 4.31
C ALA A 46 -6.49 -1.86 4.26
N GLY A 47 -5.57 -1.60 5.17
CA GLY A 47 -4.34 -2.38 5.37
C GLY A 47 -4.40 -3.27 6.60
N THR A 48 -3.58 -4.31 6.62
CA THR A 48 -3.54 -5.29 7.73
C THR A 48 -4.88 -6.00 7.92
N VAL A 49 -5.56 -6.31 6.83
CA VAL A 49 -6.77 -7.14 6.85
C VAL A 49 -6.35 -8.58 7.08
N LEU A 50 -6.89 -9.22 8.13
CA LEU A 50 -6.46 -10.54 8.62
C LEU A 50 -7.53 -11.62 8.45
N ASP A 51 -8.80 -11.25 8.17
CA ASP A 51 -9.91 -12.19 7.97
C ASP A 51 -11.01 -11.57 7.11
N ARG A 52 -11.97 -12.43 6.71
CA ARG A 52 -13.11 -12.02 5.87
C ARG A 52 -14.05 -11.02 6.55
N GLU A 53 -14.18 -11.07 7.86
CA GLU A 53 -15.06 -10.14 8.58
C GLU A 53 -14.47 -8.73 8.59
N GLN A 54 -13.17 -8.60 8.82
CA GLN A 54 -12.47 -7.31 8.68
C GLN A 54 -12.54 -6.79 7.24
N LEU A 55 -12.40 -7.68 6.23
CA LEU A 55 -12.60 -7.30 4.83
C LEU A 55 -13.99 -6.70 4.63
N ARG A 56 -15.04 -7.43 5.03
CA ARG A 56 -16.42 -6.97 4.88
C ARG A 56 -16.65 -5.62 5.54
N GLN A 57 -16.23 -5.47 6.80
CA GLN A 57 -16.34 -4.21 7.55
C GLN A 57 -15.61 -3.05 6.85
N ALA A 58 -14.40 -3.30 6.32
CA ALA A 58 -13.64 -2.29 5.60
C ALA A 58 -14.35 -1.84 4.31
N LEU A 59 -14.98 -2.76 3.59
CA LEU A 59 -15.76 -2.43 2.40
C LEU A 59 -17.04 -1.66 2.75
N ASP A 60 -17.72 -2.05 3.83
CA ASP A 60 -18.94 -1.37 4.31
C ASP A 60 -18.68 0.10 4.67
N VAL A 61 -17.48 0.44 5.15
CA VAL A 61 -17.07 1.82 5.45
C VAL A 61 -16.37 2.54 4.28
N GLY A 62 -16.34 1.94 3.09
CA GLY A 62 -15.91 2.60 1.87
C GLY A 62 -14.44 2.40 1.49
N ALA A 63 -13.76 1.37 1.99
CA ALA A 63 -12.43 1.02 1.50
C ALA A 63 -12.47 0.66 0.00
N ALA A 64 -11.66 1.36 -0.81
CA ALA A 64 -11.61 1.18 -2.26
C ALA A 64 -10.63 0.08 -2.71
N PHE A 65 -9.73 -0.35 -1.84
CA PHE A 65 -8.81 -1.47 -2.04
C PHE A 65 -8.42 -2.09 -0.70
N VAL A 66 -7.87 -3.30 -0.76
CA VAL A 66 -7.50 -4.07 0.43
C VAL A 66 -6.05 -4.54 0.36
N VAL A 67 -5.36 -4.47 1.48
CA VAL A 67 -3.97 -4.92 1.63
C VAL A 67 -3.87 -5.84 2.84
N ALA A 68 -3.36 -7.05 2.64
CA ALA A 68 -3.13 -8.02 3.71
C ALA A 68 -1.62 -8.21 3.97
N PRO A 69 -1.21 -8.57 5.19
CA PRO A 69 0.21 -8.82 5.49
C PRO A 69 0.71 -10.17 4.95
N GLY A 70 -0.18 -11.10 4.70
CA GLY A 70 0.07 -12.43 4.14
C GLY A 70 -0.92 -12.76 3.02
N LEU A 71 -0.73 -13.92 2.40
CA LEU A 71 -1.65 -14.43 1.41
C LEU A 71 -2.63 -15.40 2.09
N ASP A 72 -3.84 -14.91 2.29
CA ASP A 72 -5.00 -15.68 2.74
C ASP A 72 -5.97 -15.82 1.56
N GLU A 73 -6.25 -17.07 1.18
CA GLU A 73 -7.06 -17.38 0.00
C GLU A 73 -8.51 -16.92 0.18
N GLU A 74 -9.07 -17.03 1.39
CA GLU A 74 -10.45 -16.60 1.67
C GLU A 74 -10.61 -15.07 1.54
N ILE A 75 -9.62 -14.29 2.01
CA ILE A 75 -9.62 -12.83 1.86
C ILE A 75 -9.52 -12.46 0.37
N VAL A 76 -8.61 -13.11 -0.37
CA VAL A 76 -8.42 -12.85 -1.80
C VAL A 76 -9.68 -13.15 -2.59
N GLU A 77 -10.26 -14.34 -2.41
CA GLU A 77 -11.47 -14.76 -3.13
C GLU A 77 -12.66 -13.86 -2.80
N ALA A 78 -12.83 -13.47 -1.54
CA ALA A 78 -13.90 -12.58 -1.13
C ALA A 78 -13.73 -11.17 -1.72
N ALA A 79 -12.51 -10.62 -1.76
CA ALA A 79 -12.24 -9.33 -2.37
C ALA A 79 -12.47 -9.35 -3.89
N LEU A 80 -11.99 -10.40 -4.59
CA LEU A 80 -12.23 -10.59 -6.02
C LEU A 80 -13.73 -10.73 -6.34
N THR A 81 -14.47 -11.46 -5.51
CA THR A 81 -15.93 -11.60 -5.66
C THR A 81 -16.64 -10.25 -5.48
N ALA A 82 -16.16 -9.42 -4.56
CA ALA A 82 -16.68 -8.06 -4.36
C ALA A 82 -16.23 -7.08 -5.45
N GLY A 83 -15.35 -7.49 -6.37
CA GLY A 83 -14.81 -6.61 -7.42
C GLY A 83 -13.83 -5.55 -6.89
N VAL A 84 -13.20 -5.79 -5.73
CA VAL A 84 -12.30 -4.85 -5.07
C VAL A 84 -10.85 -5.29 -5.25
N PRO A 85 -9.93 -4.37 -5.63
CA PRO A 85 -8.51 -4.67 -5.72
C PRO A 85 -7.94 -5.18 -4.39
N VAL A 86 -7.18 -6.28 -4.43
CA VAL A 86 -6.53 -6.88 -3.27
C VAL A 86 -5.04 -7.07 -3.51
N LEU A 87 -4.23 -6.70 -2.52
CA LEU A 87 -2.78 -6.85 -2.52
C LEU A 87 -2.34 -7.72 -1.32
N PRO A 88 -2.37 -9.04 -1.44
CA PRO A 88 -1.91 -9.93 -0.38
C PRO A 88 -0.39 -9.89 -0.25
N GLY A 89 0.09 -10.07 0.98
CA GLY A 89 1.50 -10.15 1.31
C GLY A 89 2.11 -11.49 0.93
N VAL A 90 3.29 -11.45 0.32
CA VAL A 90 4.10 -12.62 -0.04
C VAL A 90 5.55 -12.38 0.36
N MET A 91 6.28 -13.47 0.63
CA MET A 91 7.71 -13.40 0.90
C MET A 91 8.48 -14.55 0.22
N THR A 92 7.83 -15.67 -0.05
CA THR A 92 8.45 -16.88 -0.60
C THR A 92 7.95 -17.17 -2.01
N PRO A 93 8.73 -17.96 -2.82
CA PRO A 93 8.24 -18.47 -4.10
C PRO A 93 6.91 -19.22 -4.01
N SER A 94 6.68 -19.97 -2.91
CA SER A 94 5.42 -20.69 -2.69
C SER A 94 4.22 -19.76 -2.53
N ASP A 95 4.39 -18.63 -1.85
CA ASP A 95 3.33 -17.63 -1.69
C ASP A 95 3.00 -17.00 -3.05
N ILE A 96 4.03 -16.69 -3.85
CA ILE A 96 3.85 -16.12 -5.19
C ILE A 96 3.09 -17.10 -6.09
N GLN A 97 3.45 -18.39 -6.06
CA GLN A 97 2.75 -19.43 -6.83
C GLN A 97 1.27 -19.56 -6.42
N ARG A 98 0.96 -19.41 -5.12
CA ARG A 98 -0.44 -19.37 -4.65
C ARG A 98 -1.16 -18.14 -5.20
N GLY A 99 -0.56 -16.95 -5.14
CA GLY A 99 -1.12 -15.73 -5.71
C GLY A 99 -1.42 -15.85 -7.20
N ILE A 100 -0.50 -16.45 -7.98
CA ILE A 100 -0.68 -16.70 -9.41
C ILE A 100 -1.89 -17.65 -9.66
N ARG A 101 -2.05 -18.70 -8.85
CA ARG A 101 -3.21 -19.61 -8.98
C ARG A 101 -4.55 -18.92 -8.71
N LEU A 102 -4.55 -17.89 -7.87
CA LEU A 102 -5.71 -17.04 -7.61
C LEU A 102 -5.91 -15.93 -8.67
N GLY A 103 -5.10 -15.93 -9.74
CA GLY A 103 -5.20 -14.95 -10.81
C GLY A 103 -4.56 -13.60 -10.52
N LEU A 104 -3.71 -13.50 -9.49
CA LEU A 104 -3.10 -12.23 -9.10
C LEU A 104 -1.78 -12.01 -9.85
N GLU A 105 -1.62 -10.81 -10.42
CA GLU A 105 -0.40 -10.33 -11.06
C GLU A 105 0.33 -9.26 -10.20
N ARG A 106 -0.32 -8.72 -9.18
CA ARG A 106 0.23 -7.69 -8.28
C ARG A 106 0.18 -8.17 -6.85
N LEU A 107 1.35 -8.19 -6.20
CA LEU A 107 1.51 -8.74 -4.86
C LEU A 107 2.29 -7.75 -3.98
N LYS A 108 1.93 -7.66 -2.70
CA LYS A 108 2.72 -6.94 -1.70
C LYS A 108 3.90 -7.81 -1.29
N LEU A 109 5.12 -7.30 -1.39
CA LEU A 109 6.29 -7.96 -0.82
C LEU A 109 6.49 -7.48 0.61
N PHE A 110 6.26 -8.37 1.61
CA PHE A 110 6.25 -7.97 3.02
C PHE A 110 6.79 -9.07 3.94
N PRO A 111 7.63 -8.71 4.91
CA PRO A 111 8.28 -7.42 5.15
C PRO A 111 9.55 -7.23 4.28
N ALA A 112 9.49 -6.35 3.29
CA ALA A 112 10.52 -6.24 2.24
C ALA A 112 11.93 -5.99 2.79
N GLY A 113 12.10 -5.00 3.65
CA GLY A 113 13.42 -4.65 4.20
C GLY A 113 14.05 -5.79 4.99
N ALA A 114 13.29 -6.46 5.85
CA ALA A 114 13.77 -7.59 6.66
C ALA A 114 14.08 -8.84 5.81
N ALA A 115 13.40 -8.98 4.67
CA ALA A 115 13.56 -10.11 3.75
C ALA A 115 14.68 -9.93 2.70
N GLY A 116 15.47 -8.86 2.79
CA GLY A 116 16.59 -8.59 1.87
C GLY A 116 16.34 -7.46 0.86
N GLY A 117 15.23 -6.78 0.94
CA GLY A 117 14.98 -5.57 0.16
C GLY A 117 14.97 -5.80 -1.34
N LEU A 118 15.68 -4.94 -2.08
CA LEU A 118 15.78 -5.04 -3.54
C LEU A 118 16.47 -6.33 -4.01
N ALA A 119 17.37 -6.90 -3.22
CA ALA A 119 18.02 -8.16 -3.56
C ALA A 119 17.00 -9.31 -3.68
N LEU A 120 15.99 -9.35 -2.82
CA LEU A 120 14.90 -10.32 -2.94
C LEU A 120 14.05 -10.09 -4.20
N VAL A 121 13.73 -8.84 -4.54
CA VAL A 121 13.02 -8.51 -5.79
C VAL A 121 13.81 -8.99 -6.99
N ASN A 122 15.13 -8.72 -7.03
CA ASN A 122 16.04 -9.16 -8.10
C ASN A 122 16.08 -10.69 -8.26
N ALA A 123 15.97 -11.42 -7.15
CA ALA A 123 15.96 -12.89 -7.19
C ALA A 123 14.60 -13.45 -7.66
N LEU A 124 13.49 -12.83 -7.29
CA LEU A 124 12.14 -13.33 -7.60
C LEU A 124 11.65 -12.92 -8.98
N ALA A 125 11.93 -11.70 -9.43
CA ALA A 125 11.38 -11.15 -10.67
C ALA A 125 11.70 -11.98 -11.94
N PRO A 126 12.92 -12.50 -12.14
CA PRO A 126 13.21 -13.34 -13.29
C PRO A 126 12.48 -14.70 -13.29
N VAL A 127 12.14 -15.20 -12.08
CA VAL A 127 11.41 -16.47 -11.92
C VAL A 127 9.91 -16.30 -12.17
N PHE A 128 9.37 -15.10 -11.86
CA PHE A 128 7.94 -14.78 -11.98
C PHE A 128 7.71 -13.55 -12.87
N PRO A 129 8.00 -13.61 -14.18
CA PRO A 129 8.01 -12.44 -15.07
C PRO A 129 6.64 -11.77 -15.25
N GLY A 130 5.54 -12.51 -14.95
CA GLY A 130 4.17 -11.98 -14.99
C GLY A 130 3.73 -11.28 -13.70
N VAL A 131 4.58 -11.29 -12.63
CA VAL A 131 4.22 -10.72 -11.32
C VAL A 131 4.94 -9.39 -11.12
N ARG A 132 4.20 -8.44 -10.55
CA ARG A 132 4.74 -7.16 -10.11
C ARG A 132 4.57 -6.99 -8.61
N PHE A 133 5.56 -6.38 -7.97
CA PHE A 133 5.63 -6.27 -6.53
C PHE A 133 5.37 -4.83 -6.03
N MET A 134 4.75 -4.74 -4.85
CA MET A 134 4.71 -3.54 -4.03
C MET A 134 5.52 -3.81 -2.76
N PRO A 135 6.82 -3.44 -2.70
CA PRO A 135 7.60 -3.54 -1.47
C PRO A 135 6.96 -2.72 -0.34
N SER A 136 6.84 -3.33 0.83
CA SER A 136 6.28 -2.74 2.04
C SER A 136 7.04 -3.24 3.27
N GLY A 137 7.22 -2.36 4.26
CA GLY A 137 8.05 -2.62 5.44
C GLY A 137 9.53 -2.37 5.18
N GLY A 138 10.07 -1.31 5.79
CA GLY A 138 11.44 -0.85 5.60
C GLY A 138 11.67 0.04 4.37
N VAL A 139 10.61 0.45 3.68
CA VAL A 139 10.70 1.48 2.63
C VAL A 139 10.81 2.87 3.27
N SER A 140 11.72 3.67 2.74
CA SER A 140 12.02 5.04 3.19
C SER A 140 12.45 5.91 2.01
N THR A 141 12.67 7.20 2.25
CA THR A 141 13.22 8.11 1.23
C THR A 141 14.58 7.65 0.69
N ALA A 142 15.39 6.96 1.50
CA ALA A 142 16.72 6.50 1.12
C ALA A 142 16.72 5.39 0.07
N ASN A 143 15.70 4.52 0.05
CA ASN A 143 15.64 3.35 -0.84
C ASN A 143 14.45 3.37 -1.82
N LEU A 144 13.54 4.33 -1.70
CA LEU A 144 12.36 4.45 -2.55
C LEU A 144 12.72 4.49 -4.04
N GLY A 145 13.74 5.27 -4.40
CA GLY A 145 14.17 5.45 -5.79
C GLY A 145 14.65 4.15 -6.44
N GLU A 146 15.40 3.34 -5.70
CA GLU A 146 15.91 2.05 -6.17
C GLU A 146 14.76 1.06 -6.40
N TYR A 147 13.79 1.00 -5.48
CA TYR A 147 12.60 0.18 -5.67
C TYR A 147 11.80 0.61 -6.90
N LEU A 148 11.49 1.91 -7.00
CA LEU A 148 10.66 2.42 -8.10
C LEU A 148 11.33 2.37 -9.47
N ALA A 149 12.66 2.30 -9.55
CA ALA A 149 13.39 2.09 -10.79
C ALA A 149 13.35 0.64 -11.28
N HIS A 150 13.00 -0.32 -10.42
CA HIS A 150 12.98 -1.74 -10.81
C HIS A 150 11.71 -2.08 -11.61
N PRO A 151 11.83 -2.70 -12.82
CA PRO A 151 10.69 -2.93 -13.71
C PRO A 151 9.61 -3.85 -13.15
N ALA A 152 9.95 -4.76 -12.22
CA ALA A 152 8.99 -5.61 -11.55
C ALA A 152 8.32 -4.94 -10.32
N VAL A 153 8.62 -3.67 -10.02
CA VAL A 153 7.96 -2.91 -8.94
C VAL A 153 6.96 -1.95 -9.56
N PHE A 154 5.69 -2.07 -9.18
CA PHE A 154 4.63 -1.18 -9.68
C PHE A 154 4.31 -0.03 -8.72
N ALA A 155 4.57 -0.22 -7.42
CA ALA A 155 4.38 0.76 -6.36
C ALA A 155 5.30 0.41 -5.18
N ALA A 156 5.42 1.32 -4.21
CA ALA A 156 6.08 1.05 -2.94
C ALA A 156 5.26 1.66 -1.80
N SER A 157 5.17 0.96 -0.67
CA SER A 157 4.41 1.40 0.50
C SER A 157 5.34 1.64 1.69
N GLY A 158 5.17 2.79 2.34
CA GLY A 158 5.95 3.15 3.52
C GLY A 158 5.25 4.16 4.41
N SER A 159 5.53 4.12 5.69
CA SER A 159 4.86 4.90 6.72
C SER A 159 5.53 6.25 7.02
N TRP A 160 6.68 6.56 6.41
CA TRP A 160 7.44 7.79 6.73
C TRP A 160 6.70 9.08 6.34
N ILE A 161 5.82 9.04 5.33
CA ILE A 161 5.04 10.19 4.86
C ILE A 161 4.09 10.65 5.97
N ALA A 162 3.42 9.71 6.64
CA ALA A 162 2.51 9.93 7.75
C ALA A 162 3.12 9.50 9.09
N ALA A 163 4.40 9.77 9.30
CA ALA A 163 5.05 9.51 10.58
C ALA A 163 4.43 10.37 11.69
N PRO A 164 4.34 9.89 12.94
CA PRO A 164 3.70 10.63 14.04
C PRO A 164 4.20 12.06 14.21
N ALA A 165 5.50 12.29 14.05
CA ALA A 165 6.07 13.63 14.12
C ALA A 165 5.58 14.57 13.00
N ARG A 166 5.36 14.05 11.79
CA ARG A 166 4.81 14.83 10.67
C ARG A 166 3.34 15.15 10.87
N ILE A 167 2.57 14.18 11.35
CA ILE A 167 1.14 14.39 11.69
C ILE A 167 1.02 15.48 12.75
N ALA A 168 1.85 15.42 13.79
CA ALA A 168 1.86 16.43 14.86
C ALA A 168 2.29 17.83 14.36
N ALA A 169 3.13 17.90 13.33
CA ALA A 169 3.54 19.16 12.69
C ALA A 169 2.49 19.73 11.71
N GLY A 170 1.47 18.94 11.36
CA GLY A 170 0.35 19.36 10.51
C GLY A 170 0.43 18.92 9.05
N ALA A 171 -0.62 19.27 8.30
CA ALA A 171 -0.81 18.81 6.93
C ALA A 171 0.33 19.20 5.97
N GLU A 172 0.94 20.35 6.15
CA GLU A 172 2.06 20.80 5.29
C GLU A 172 3.29 19.90 5.43
N ALA A 173 3.60 19.39 6.64
CA ALA A 173 4.70 18.46 6.84
C ALA A 173 4.46 17.11 6.17
N VAL A 174 3.22 16.66 6.10
CA VAL A 174 2.80 15.46 5.33
C VAL A 174 2.89 15.76 3.83
N ALA A 175 2.42 16.93 3.37
CA ALA A 175 2.46 17.35 1.98
C ALA A 175 3.89 17.44 1.44
N GLU A 176 4.82 17.97 2.22
CA GLU A 176 6.24 18.02 1.85
C GLU A 176 6.81 16.61 1.60
N ALA A 177 6.56 15.66 2.51
CA ALA A 177 7.00 14.27 2.35
C ALA A 177 6.33 13.58 1.15
N ALA A 178 5.06 13.87 0.90
CA ALA A 178 4.36 13.35 -0.28
C ALA A 178 4.96 13.90 -1.58
N ARG A 179 5.24 15.22 -1.67
CA ARG A 179 5.92 15.83 -2.82
C ARG A 179 7.30 15.24 -3.08
N GLU A 180 8.08 14.99 -2.02
CA GLU A 180 9.37 14.32 -2.13
C GLU A 180 9.23 12.92 -2.75
N ALA A 181 8.27 12.12 -2.28
CA ALA A 181 8.02 10.78 -2.82
C ALA A 181 7.56 10.82 -4.28
N VAL A 182 6.69 11.75 -4.65
CA VAL A 182 6.24 11.97 -6.03
C VAL A 182 7.41 12.38 -6.95
N ALA A 183 8.29 13.26 -6.46
CA ALA A 183 9.48 13.68 -7.21
C ALA A 183 10.46 12.52 -7.47
N VAL A 184 10.63 11.62 -6.48
CA VAL A 184 11.45 10.40 -6.64
C VAL A 184 10.84 9.49 -7.70
N ARG A 185 9.52 9.29 -7.69
CA ARG A 185 8.81 8.50 -8.71
C ARG A 185 9.02 9.06 -10.13
N ALA A 186 8.92 10.38 -10.28
CA ALA A 186 9.10 11.03 -11.59
C ALA A 186 10.52 10.80 -12.15
N LYS A 187 11.54 10.87 -11.27
CA LYS A 187 12.94 10.61 -11.66
C LYS A 187 13.19 9.13 -12.01
N ALA A 188 12.49 8.20 -11.38
CA ALA A 188 12.60 6.76 -11.65
C ALA A 188 11.96 6.35 -12.99
N GLY A 189 11.38 7.27 -13.75
CA GLY A 189 10.79 7.00 -15.07
C GLY A 189 9.47 6.21 -15.02
N MET A 190 8.85 6.08 -13.85
CA MET A 190 7.53 5.50 -13.72
C MET A 190 6.48 6.52 -14.15
N GLY A 191 6.30 6.67 -15.46
CA GLY A 191 5.21 7.46 -16.02
C GLY A 191 3.85 7.01 -15.49
N ALA A 192 2.86 7.93 -15.46
CA ALA A 192 1.47 7.63 -15.13
C ALA A 192 0.99 6.39 -15.90
N GLY A 193 0.41 5.43 -15.21
CA GLY A 193 0.19 4.08 -15.66
C GLY A 193 -0.45 3.96 -17.06
N ARG A 194 0.02 2.94 -17.77
CA ARG A 194 -0.75 2.30 -18.84
C ARG A 194 -1.63 1.21 -18.22
#